data_d73d7bb86900c384d544e369be300618
#
_entry.id   d73d7bb86900c384d544e369be300618
#
_cell.length_a   1.000
_cell.length_b   1.000
_cell.length_c   1.000
_cell.angle_alpha   90.00
_cell.angle_beta   90.00
_cell.angle_gamma   90.00
#
_symmetry.space_group_name_H-M   'P 1'
#
loop_
_entity.id
_entity.type
_entity.pdbx_description
1 polymer ?
#
loop_
_entity_poly.entity_id
_entity_poly.type
_entity_poly.pdbx_seq_one_letter_code
_entity_poly.pdbx_strand_id
1 'polypeptide(L)'
;TFFFASEYGGRLEDGLRIYRRYFEVCRVLGIPRVVFHGDYRQTPFPFQRHCENYLLLRRTAREYGVDFCQENVVRCKCGLPEYVRQMREYTGDDVSFVLDVKQQRRAGVQLEEMLDAMRGKIAHVHLSDYTQQNDCTAPGTGGLALEAFFREVRRGGFAGDIIIELYRSGFSSMDELLASAAMVNKIYAGCSVASGSEKEQCP
;
A
#
# COMPACT_ATOMS: atom_id res chain seq x y z
N THR A 1 4.53 12.39 -8.34
CA THR A 1 4.17 11.71 -9.62
C THR A 1 4.75 12.49 -10.80
N PHE A 2 6.09 12.49 -10.93
CA PHE A 2 6.79 13.28 -11.95
C PHE A 2 6.48 12.76 -13.36
N PHE A 3 5.71 13.52 -14.13
CA PHE A 3 5.37 13.27 -15.54
C PHE A 3 4.84 11.86 -15.86
N PHE A 4 4.40 11.11 -14.86
CA PHE A 4 3.90 9.75 -15.01
C PHE A 4 2.70 9.68 -15.99
N ALA A 5 1.71 10.55 -15.78
CA ALA A 5 0.52 10.65 -16.61
C ALA A 5 0.74 11.63 -17.78
N SER A 6 1.78 11.41 -18.59
CA SER A 6 2.06 12.22 -19.78
C SER A 6 2.11 11.33 -21.01
N GLU A 7 1.41 11.75 -22.07
CA GLU A 7 1.49 11.12 -23.39
C GLU A 7 2.71 11.60 -24.19
N TYR A 8 3.36 12.68 -23.72
CA TYR A 8 4.57 13.19 -24.36
C TYR A 8 5.80 12.41 -23.88
N GLY A 9 6.42 11.64 -24.79
CA GLY A 9 7.51 10.73 -24.48
C GLY A 9 8.72 11.39 -23.79
N GLY A 10 9.11 12.60 -24.21
CA GLY A 10 10.21 13.33 -23.57
C GLY A 10 9.98 13.65 -22.10
N ARG A 11 8.72 13.90 -21.69
CA ARG A 11 8.39 14.07 -20.25
C ARG A 11 8.49 12.78 -19.46
N LEU A 12 8.14 11.64 -20.07
CA LEU A 12 8.31 10.34 -19.43
C LEU A 12 9.80 10.04 -19.21
N GLU A 13 10.65 10.34 -20.19
CA GLU A 13 12.11 10.19 -20.07
C GLU A 13 12.69 11.10 -18.97
N ASP A 14 12.25 12.36 -18.90
CA ASP A 14 12.61 13.25 -17.80
C ASP A 14 12.18 12.72 -16.43
N GLY A 15 10.96 12.19 -16.34
CA GLY A 15 10.47 11.53 -15.15
C GLY A 15 11.32 10.33 -14.75
N LEU A 16 11.64 9.45 -15.68
CA LEU A 16 12.51 8.29 -15.45
C LEU A 16 13.90 8.70 -14.96
N ARG A 17 14.48 9.78 -15.51
CA ARG A 17 15.78 10.28 -15.05
C ARG A 17 15.73 10.73 -13.58
N ILE A 18 14.62 11.37 -13.17
CA ILE A 18 14.40 11.76 -11.76
C ILE A 18 14.23 10.52 -10.88
N TYR A 19 13.39 9.56 -11.29
CA TYR A 19 13.16 8.32 -10.53
C TYR A 19 14.44 7.51 -10.36
N ARG A 20 15.29 7.38 -11.37
CA ARG A 20 16.60 6.72 -11.23
C ARG A 20 17.46 7.31 -10.13
N ARG A 21 17.45 8.65 -9.97
CA ARG A 21 18.17 9.31 -8.87
C ARG A 21 17.57 8.96 -7.50
N TYR A 22 16.25 8.90 -7.39
CA TYR A 22 15.62 8.44 -6.15
C TYR A 22 15.96 6.99 -5.85
N PHE A 23 15.91 6.11 -6.82
CA PHE A 23 16.26 4.70 -6.64
C PHE A 23 17.74 4.50 -6.27
N GLU A 24 18.63 5.31 -6.84
CA GLU A 24 20.04 5.32 -6.44
C GLU A 24 20.23 5.75 -4.98
N VAL A 25 19.54 6.80 -4.54
CA VAL A 25 19.54 7.22 -3.12
C VAL A 25 18.97 6.11 -2.24
N CYS A 26 17.89 5.47 -2.63
CA CYS A 26 17.31 4.34 -1.90
C CYS A 26 18.34 3.21 -1.75
N ARG A 27 19.05 2.84 -2.82
CA ARG A 27 20.11 1.83 -2.81
C ARG A 27 21.23 2.20 -1.84
N VAL A 28 21.70 3.44 -1.85
CA VAL A 28 22.78 3.93 -0.98
C VAL A 28 22.36 3.92 0.50
N LEU A 29 21.10 4.27 0.78
CA LEU A 29 20.56 4.31 2.15
C LEU A 29 19.98 2.97 2.63
N GLY A 30 19.98 1.93 1.80
CA GLY A 30 19.38 0.63 2.14
C GLY A 30 17.86 0.68 2.25
N ILE A 31 17.19 1.60 1.53
CA ILE A 31 15.72 1.72 1.52
C ILE A 31 15.16 0.69 0.54
N PRO A 32 14.38 -0.30 1.01
CA PRO A 32 13.94 -1.40 0.16
C PRO A 32 12.74 -1.07 -0.73
N ARG A 33 11.97 0.00 -0.44
CA ARG A 33 10.70 0.30 -1.12
C ARG A 33 10.53 1.78 -1.39
N VAL A 34 9.84 2.09 -2.50
CA VAL A 34 9.36 3.44 -2.83
C VAL A 34 7.85 3.38 -3.01
N VAL A 35 7.14 4.24 -2.28
CA VAL A 35 5.68 4.39 -2.36
C VAL A 35 5.32 5.34 -3.49
N PHE A 36 4.36 4.94 -4.31
CA PHE A 36 3.91 5.67 -5.49
C PHE A 36 2.41 5.88 -5.46
N HIS A 37 1.98 7.14 -5.56
CA HIS A 37 0.55 7.50 -5.51
C HIS A 37 -0.19 7.27 -6.84
N GLY A 38 0.52 7.24 -7.97
CA GLY A 38 -0.11 7.17 -9.30
C GLY A 38 -0.64 8.53 -9.77
N ASP A 39 -1.58 8.52 -10.69
CA ASP A 39 -2.22 9.73 -11.22
C ASP A 39 -3.60 9.97 -10.60
N TYR A 40 -4.04 11.23 -10.67
CA TYR A 40 -5.33 11.65 -10.11
C TYR A 40 -6.51 11.05 -10.88
N ARG A 41 -7.64 10.85 -10.19
CA ARG A 41 -8.88 10.33 -10.78
C ARG A 41 -9.34 11.16 -11.98
N GLN A 42 -9.18 12.48 -11.93
CA GLN A 42 -9.62 13.42 -12.96
C GLN A 42 -8.68 13.50 -14.16
N THR A 43 -7.47 12.94 -14.06
CA THR A 43 -6.52 12.97 -15.18
C THR A 43 -7.03 12.05 -16.30
N PRO A 44 -7.27 12.58 -17.52
CA PRO A 44 -7.70 11.78 -18.66
C PRO A 44 -6.54 10.98 -19.24
N PHE A 45 -6.03 10.02 -18.48
CA PHE A 45 -4.90 9.19 -18.87
C PHE A 45 -5.34 7.74 -19.08
N PRO A 46 -5.02 7.13 -20.23
CA PRO A 46 -5.48 5.78 -20.57
C PRO A 46 -4.99 4.72 -19.56
N PHE A 47 -5.87 3.79 -19.21
CA PHE A 47 -5.58 2.73 -18.25
C PHE A 47 -4.36 1.88 -18.63
N GLN A 48 -4.29 1.41 -19.88
CA GLN A 48 -3.15 0.61 -20.36
C GLN A 48 -1.85 1.37 -20.22
N ARG A 49 -1.86 2.66 -20.57
CA ARG A 49 -0.67 3.51 -20.47
C ARG A 49 -0.25 3.73 -19.02
N HIS A 50 -1.22 3.83 -18.09
CA HIS A 50 -0.93 3.86 -16.65
C HIS A 50 -0.17 2.60 -16.22
N CYS A 51 -0.67 1.44 -16.58
CA CYS A 51 -0.05 0.15 -16.24
C CYS A 51 1.33 -0.02 -16.89
N GLU A 52 1.49 0.34 -18.17
CA GLU A 52 2.77 0.28 -18.88
C GLU A 52 3.83 1.18 -18.23
N ASN A 53 3.46 2.43 -17.89
CA ASN A 53 4.35 3.37 -17.23
C ASN A 53 4.71 2.90 -15.81
N TYR A 54 3.75 2.32 -15.07
CA TYR A 54 4.02 1.71 -13.77
C TYR A 54 5.03 0.57 -13.90
N LEU A 55 4.83 -0.36 -14.84
CA LEU A 55 5.73 -1.49 -15.08
C LEU A 55 7.14 -1.00 -15.50
N LEU A 56 7.23 0.07 -16.28
CA LEU A 56 8.50 0.67 -16.66
C LEU A 56 9.25 1.21 -15.43
N LEU A 57 8.57 1.96 -14.56
CA LEU A 57 9.15 2.46 -13.32
C LEU A 57 9.54 1.33 -12.38
N ARG A 58 8.70 0.30 -12.26
CA ARG A 58 8.96 -0.87 -11.41
C ARG A 58 10.20 -1.65 -11.90
N ARG A 59 10.32 -1.91 -13.20
CA ARG A 59 11.53 -2.54 -13.78
C ARG A 59 12.77 -1.70 -13.50
N THR A 60 12.67 -0.38 -13.71
CA THR A 60 13.77 0.56 -13.42
C THR A 60 14.15 0.51 -11.93
N ALA A 61 13.21 0.49 -11.00
CA ALA A 61 13.47 0.40 -9.56
C ALA A 61 14.23 -0.88 -9.19
N ARG A 62 13.87 -2.02 -9.81
CA ARG A 62 14.52 -3.32 -9.58
C ARG A 62 16.01 -3.33 -9.98
N GLU A 63 16.42 -2.54 -10.96
CA GLU A 63 17.84 -2.36 -11.33
C GLU A 63 18.67 -1.83 -10.15
N TYR A 64 18.01 -1.17 -9.19
CA TYR A 64 18.61 -0.61 -7.98
C TYR A 64 18.30 -1.43 -6.71
N GLY A 65 17.65 -2.60 -6.85
CA GLY A 65 17.23 -3.42 -5.71
C GLY A 65 16.06 -2.84 -4.91
N VAL A 66 15.26 -1.96 -5.52
CA VAL A 66 14.13 -1.26 -4.88
C VAL A 66 12.81 -1.83 -5.37
N ASP A 67 11.87 -2.12 -4.47
CA ASP A 67 10.49 -2.43 -4.81
C ASP A 67 9.67 -1.14 -5.01
N PHE A 68 8.91 -1.05 -6.10
CA PHE A 68 8.10 0.12 -6.44
C PHE A 68 6.63 -0.23 -6.23
N CYS A 69 6.01 0.38 -5.21
CA CYS A 69 4.72 -0.04 -4.70
C CYS A 69 3.65 1.03 -4.93
N GLN A 70 2.52 0.64 -5.54
CA GLN A 70 1.37 1.51 -5.77
C GLN A 70 0.50 1.63 -4.52
N GLU A 71 0.24 2.84 -4.06
CA GLU A 71 -0.62 3.12 -2.91
C GLU A 71 -2.07 3.44 -3.33
N ASN A 72 -3.05 3.10 -2.47
CA ASN A 72 -4.48 3.37 -2.65
C ASN A 72 -4.90 4.79 -2.26
N VAL A 73 -4.22 5.81 -2.76
CA VAL A 73 -4.52 7.21 -2.41
C VAL A 73 -5.90 7.63 -2.89
N VAL A 74 -6.73 8.15 -1.98
CA VAL A 74 -8.15 8.49 -2.22
C VAL A 74 -8.40 9.38 -3.44
N ARG A 75 -7.52 10.33 -3.72
CA ARG A 75 -7.64 11.25 -4.87
C ARG A 75 -7.07 10.67 -6.18
N CYS A 76 -6.38 9.53 -6.11
CA CYS A 76 -5.79 8.85 -7.25
C CYS A 76 -6.68 7.70 -7.73
N LYS A 77 -6.43 7.21 -8.94
CA LYS A 77 -7.21 6.13 -9.56
C LYS A 77 -7.21 4.86 -8.73
N CYS A 78 -6.06 4.49 -8.13
CA CYS A 78 -5.93 3.33 -7.26
C CYS A 78 -6.59 3.49 -5.87
N GLY A 79 -7.23 4.63 -5.57
CA GLY A 79 -8.15 4.76 -4.44
C GLY A 79 -9.47 4.00 -4.64
N LEU A 80 -9.73 3.42 -5.83
CA LEU A 80 -10.90 2.61 -6.16
C LEU A 80 -10.51 1.13 -6.27
N PRO A 81 -11.16 0.20 -5.54
CA PRO A 81 -10.86 -1.23 -5.60
C PRO A 81 -10.97 -1.81 -7.00
N GLU A 82 -11.95 -1.36 -7.78
CA GLU A 82 -12.13 -1.81 -9.15
C GLU A 82 -10.92 -1.49 -10.03
N TYR A 83 -10.36 -0.28 -9.90
CA TYR A 83 -9.15 0.09 -10.65
C TYR A 83 -7.92 -0.73 -10.20
N VAL A 84 -7.82 -1.03 -8.90
CA VAL A 84 -6.77 -1.89 -8.33
C VAL A 84 -6.88 -3.32 -8.88
N ARG A 85 -8.11 -3.91 -8.95
CA ARG A 85 -8.33 -5.24 -9.54
C ARG A 85 -7.90 -5.28 -10.99
N GLN A 86 -8.37 -4.34 -11.80
CA GLN A 86 -8.00 -4.23 -13.21
C GLN A 86 -6.48 -4.08 -13.40
N MET A 87 -5.84 -3.24 -12.57
CA MET A 87 -4.39 -3.08 -12.59
C MET A 87 -3.66 -4.38 -12.25
N ARG A 88 -4.09 -5.10 -11.20
CA ARG A 88 -3.54 -6.40 -10.83
C ARG A 88 -3.70 -7.43 -11.95
N GLU A 89 -4.87 -7.50 -12.57
CA GLU A 89 -5.14 -8.40 -13.70
C GLU A 89 -4.25 -8.09 -14.92
N TYR A 90 -4.10 -6.80 -15.25
CA TYR A 90 -3.29 -6.37 -16.38
C TYR A 90 -1.80 -6.62 -16.17
N THR A 91 -1.30 -6.35 -14.96
CA THR A 91 0.13 -6.48 -14.62
C THR A 91 0.51 -7.89 -14.17
N GLY A 92 -0.47 -8.74 -13.87
CA GLY A 92 -0.28 -10.09 -13.36
C GLY A 92 0.50 -10.09 -12.05
N ASP A 93 1.59 -10.85 -11.98
CA ASP A 93 2.44 -10.93 -10.80
C ASP A 93 3.39 -9.74 -10.64
N ASP A 94 3.46 -8.84 -11.62
CA ASP A 94 4.40 -7.74 -11.63
C ASP A 94 3.83 -6.44 -11.04
N VAL A 95 3.14 -6.53 -9.90
CA VAL A 95 2.65 -5.39 -9.12
C VAL A 95 2.89 -5.61 -7.62
N SER A 96 3.19 -4.52 -6.91
CA SER A 96 3.17 -4.46 -5.44
C SER A 96 2.30 -3.28 -5.01
N PHE A 97 1.52 -3.49 -3.96
CA PHE A 97 0.66 -2.45 -3.40
C PHE A 97 1.10 -2.04 -2.00
N VAL A 98 0.82 -0.78 -1.68
CA VAL A 98 0.78 -0.27 -0.32
C VAL A 98 -0.68 -0.11 0.05
N LEU A 99 -1.10 -0.74 1.14
CA LEU A 99 -2.41 -0.52 1.73
C LEU A 99 -2.32 0.58 2.79
N ASP A 100 -2.90 1.74 2.50
CA ASP A 100 -3.12 2.81 3.48
C ASP A 100 -4.57 2.77 3.97
N VAL A 101 -4.74 2.49 5.28
CA VAL A 101 -6.06 2.35 5.93
C VAL A 101 -6.81 3.69 5.94
N LYS A 102 -6.12 4.80 6.17
CA LYS A 102 -6.70 6.16 6.16
C LYS A 102 -7.23 6.51 4.76
N GLN A 103 -6.47 6.21 3.72
CA GLN A 103 -6.87 6.49 2.33
C GLN A 103 -8.06 5.63 1.92
N GLN A 104 -8.08 4.36 2.30
CA GLN A 104 -9.23 3.47 2.08
C GLN A 104 -10.50 4.01 2.73
N ARG A 105 -10.41 4.42 4.01
CA ARG A 105 -11.53 4.99 4.73
C ARG A 105 -12.05 6.30 4.09
N ARG A 106 -11.14 7.22 3.73
CA ARG A 106 -11.48 8.47 3.03
C ARG A 106 -12.14 8.25 1.67
N ALA A 107 -11.82 7.16 1.03
CA ALA A 107 -12.46 6.78 -0.24
C ALA A 107 -13.90 6.27 -0.05
N GLY A 108 -14.33 6.02 1.18
CA GLY A 108 -15.65 5.43 1.49
C GLY A 108 -15.77 3.96 1.07
N VAL A 109 -14.65 3.29 0.90
CA VAL A 109 -14.56 1.90 0.45
C VAL A 109 -14.53 0.99 1.68
N GLN A 110 -15.14 -0.18 1.60
CA GLN A 110 -15.00 -1.19 2.66
C GLN A 110 -13.58 -1.76 2.67
N LEU A 111 -13.04 -2.01 3.87
CA LEU A 111 -11.66 -2.49 4.02
C LEU A 111 -11.47 -3.85 3.34
N GLU A 112 -12.43 -4.75 3.47
CA GLU A 112 -12.44 -6.08 2.87
C GLU A 112 -12.40 -6.01 1.35
N GLU A 113 -13.06 -5.03 0.75
CA GLU A 113 -13.08 -4.80 -0.69
C GLU A 113 -11.69 -4.40 -1.23
N MET A 114 -11.01 -3.51 -0.51
CA MET A 114 -9.65 -3.10 -0.86
C MET A 114 -8.63 -4.22 -0.62
N LEU A 115 -8.75 -4.95 0.50
CA LEU A 115 -7.94 -6.12 0.79
C LEU A 115 -8.08 -7.20 -0.30
N ASP A 116 -9.31 -7.46 -0.76
CA ASP A 116 -9.55 -8.40 -1.84
C ASP A 116 -8.96 -7.92 -3.18
N ALA A 117 -9.13 -6.64 -3.50
CA ALA A 117 -8.54 -6.05 -4.70
C ALA A 117 -7.01 -6.18 -4.75
N MET A 118 -6.34 -6.04 -3.60
CA MET A 118 -4.87 -6.12 -3.46
C MET A 118 -4.36 -7.52 -3.10
N ARG A 119 -5.23 -8.53 -2.93
CA ARG A 119 -4.89 -9.86 -2.39
C ARG A 119 -3.64 -10.47 -3.01
N GLY A 120 -2.70 -10.91 -2.16
CA GLY A 120 -1.45 -11.54 -2.56
C GLY A 120 -0.38 -10.58 -3.09
N LYS A 121 -0.67 -9.25 -3.13
CA LYS A 121 0.24 -8.23 -3.69
C LYS A 121 0.51 -7.06 -2.74
N ILE A 122 0.02 -7.12 -1.50
CA ILE A 122 0.33 -6.12 -0.48
C ILE A 122 1.77 -6.34 -0.01
N ALA A 123 2.64 -5.36 -0.27
CA ALA A 123 4.04 -5.39 0.12
C ALA A 123 4.34 -4.48 1.32
N HIS A 124 3.44 -3.54 1.63
CA HIS A 124 3.61 -2.56 2.69
C HIS A 124 2.25 -2.08 3.20
N VAL A 125 2.19 -1.69 4.48
CA VAL A 125 0.98 -1.15 5.10
C VAL A 125 1.29 0.19 5.77
N HIS A 126 0.52 1.22 5.44
CA HIS A 126 0.42 2.46 6.22
C HIS A 126 -0.77 2.31 7.18
N LEU A 127 -0.48 2.15 8.44
CA LEU A 127 -1.44 1.88 9.48
C LEU A 127 -1.81 3.14 10.24
N SER A 128 -3.09 3.43 10.31
CA SER A 128 -3.72 4.35 11.25
C SER A 128 -5.01 3.74 11.76
N ASP A 129 -5.56 4.31 12.82
CA ASP A 129 -6.90 4.02 13.31
C ASP A 129 -7.81 5.21 13.02
N TYR A 130 -9.07 5.12 13.43
CA TYR A 130 -10.07 6.16 13.19
C TYR A 130 -11.16 6.15 14.25
N THR A 131 -11.72 7.34 14.50
CA THR A 131 -12.95 7.53 15.28
C THR A 131 -14.07 8.08 14.37
N GLN A 132 -15.21 8.41 14.95
CA GLN A 132 -16.26 9.13 14.21
C GLN A 132 -15.83 10.56 13.83
N GLN A 133 -14.97 11.19 14.62
CA GLN A 133 -14.55 12.57 14.46
C GLN A 133 -13.20 12.73 13.74
N ASN A 134 -12.37 11.67 13.73
CA ASN A 134 -11.02 11.74 13.16
C ASN A 134 -10.72 10.45 12.38
N ASP A 135 -10.34 10.62 11.13
CA ASP A 135 -10.00 9.53 10.21
C ASP A 135 -8.53 9.08 10.27
N CYS A 136 -7.74 9.64 11.19
CA CYS A 136 -6.32 9.33 11.33
C CYS A 136 -5.88 9.49 12.79
N THR A 137 -6.03 8.44 13.59
CA THR A 137 -5.61 8.37 14.99
C THR A 137 -4.58 7.26 15.20
N ALA A 138 -3.93 7.25 16.37
CA ALA A 138 -2.99 6.20 16.73
C ALA A 138 -3.70 4.82 16.76
N PRO A 139 -3.11 3.75 16.20
CA PRO A 139 -3.69 2.41 16.24
C PRO A 139 -4.03 1.97 17.67
N GLY A 140 -5.25 1.43 17.84
CA GLY A 140 -5.79 0.99 19.13
C GLY A 140 -6.53 2.08 19.91
N THR A 141 -6.62 3.30 19.38
CA THR A 141 -7.41 4.39 19.99
C THR A 141 -8.75 4.61 19.29
N GLY A 142 -9.06 3.82 18.27
CA GLY A 142 -10.26 3.98 17.45
C GLY A 142 -11.04 2.70 17.23
N GLY A 143 -11.66 2.59 16.06
CA GLY A 143 -12.60 1.52 15.71
C GLY A 143 -12.04 0.44 14.77
N LEU A 144 -10.76 0.49 14.40
CA LEU A 144 -10.15 -0.54 13.57
C LEU A 144 -9.95 -1.83 14.38
N ALA A 145 -10.60 -2.92 13.96
CA ALA A 145 -10.42 -4.23 14.56
C ALA A 145 -9.05 -4.83 14.18
N LEU A 146 -7.99 -4.38 14.85
CA LEU A 146 -6.59 -4.69 14.52
C LEU A 146 -6.29 -6.17 14.35
N GLU A 147 -6.81 -7.04 15.25
CA GLU A 147 -6.60 -8.49 15.14
C GLU A 147 -7.23 -9.08 13.89
N ALA A 148 -8.46 -8.67 13.55
CA ALA A 148 -9.14 -9.11 12.35
C ALA A 148 -8.40 -8.60 11.10
N PHE A 149 -7.99 -7.32 11.10
CA PHE A 149 -7.20 -6.73 10.04
C PHE A 149 -5.90 -7.51 9.80
N PHE A 150 -5.12 -7.79 10.83
CA PHE A 150 -3.85 -8.51 10.66
C PHE A 150 -4.03 -9.96 10.23
N ARG A 151 -5.10 -10.63 10.69
CA ARG A 151 -5.42 -11.97 10.18
C ARG A 151 -5.71 -11.95 8.67
N GLU A 152 -6.47 -10.96 8.20
CA GLU A 152 -6.80 -10.84 6.78
C GLU A 152 -5.57 -10.53 5.90
N VAL A 153 -4.73 -9.57 6.28
CA VAL A 153 -3.52 -9.27 5.49
C VAL A 153 -2.55 -10.45 5.46
N ARG A 154 -2.39 -11.18 6.58
CA ARG A 154 -1.56 -12.39 6.63
C ARG A 154 -2.13 -13.54 5.81
N ARG A 155 -3.45 -13.73 5.84
CA ARG A 155 -4.12 -14.72 4.99
C ARG A 155 -3.90 -14.43 3.50
N GLY A 156 -3.75 -13.17 3.13
CA GLY A 156 -3.33 -12.72 1.81
C GLY A 156 -1.84 -12.91 1.49
N GLY A 157 -1.05 -13.54 2.39
CA GLY A 157 0.39 -13.78 2.16
C GLY A 157 1.28 -12.59 2.50
N PHE A 158 0.79 -11.58 3.24
CA PHE A 158 1.58 -10.41 3.61
C PHE A 158 2.76 -10.78 4.51
N ALA A 159 3.96 -10.36 4.11
CA ALA A 159 5.22 -10.51 4.83
C ALA A 159 6.05 -9.21 4.85
N GLY A 160 5.41 -8.08 4.53
CA GLY A 160 6.05 -6.78 4.44
C GLY A 160 6.12 -6.04 5.78
N ASP A 161 6.50 -4.77 5.71
CA ASP A 161 6.60 -3.90 6.86
C ASP A 161 5.30 -3.12 7.07
N ILE A 162 5.01 -2.78 8.34
CA ILE A 162 3.90 -1.93 8.74
C ILE A 162 4.47 -0.65 9.33
N ILE A 163 4.07 0.49 8.77
CA ILE A 163 4.41 1.81 9.32
C ILE A 163 3.15 2.44 9.91
N ILE A 164 3.25 2.94 11.13
CA ILE A 164 2.22 3.81 11.71
C ILE A 164 2.37 5.18 11.07
N GLU A 165 1.41 5.56 10.22
CA GLU A 165 1.41 6.82 9.48
C GLU A 165 0.31 7.75 9.98
N LEU A 166 0.72 8.80 10.71
CA LEU A 166 -0.20 9.75 11.33
C LEU A 166 0.15 11.19 10.97
N TYR A 167 -0.87 12.03 10.95
CA TYR A 167 -0.65 13.46 11.05
C TYR A 167 -0.28 13.84 12.49
N ARG A 168 0.40 14.99 12.66
CA ARG A 168 0.77 15.47 14.01
C ARG A 168 -0.45 15.65 14.92
N SER A 169 -1.62 15.93 14.37
CA SER A 169 -2.90 16.01 15.10
C SER A 169 -3.51 14.66 15.48
N GLY A 170 -2.96 13.54 14.97
CA GLY A 170 -3.48 12.19 15.19
C GLY A 170 -2.98 11.52 16.48
N PHE A 171 -2.09 12.18 17.24
CA PHE A 171 -1.55 11.69 18.51
C PHE A 171 -1.18 12.85 19.43
N SER A 172 -1.21 12.62 20.75
CA SER A 172 -0.97 13.64 21.77
C SER A 172 0.51 13.70 22.20
N SER A 173 1.21 12.57 22.29
CA SER A 173 2.57 12.48 22.77
C SER A 173 3.36 11.37 22.07
N MET A 174 4.69 11.39 22.21
CA MET A 174 5.55 10.29 21.74
C MET A 174 5.29 9.00 22.51
N ASP A 175 4.94 9.08 23.80
CA ASP A 175 4.63 7.90 24.61
C ASP A 175 3.38 7.17 24.08
N GLU A 176 2.38 7.91 23.60
CA GLU A 176 1.21 7.35 22.91
C GLU A 176 1.62 6.58 21.65
N LEU A 177 2.50 7.14 20.83
CA LEU A 177 3.01 6.44 19.63
C LEU A 177 3.79 5.18 19.99
N LEU A 178 4.65 5.24 21.00
CA LEU A 178 5.43 4.08 21.45
C LEU A 178 4.51 2.98 22.01
N ALA A 179 3.51 3.35 22.80
CA ALA A 179 2.51 2.42 23.31
C ALA A 179 1.70 1.76 22.18
N SER A 180 1.27 2.57 21.21
CA SER A 180 0.58 2.10 20.01
C SER A 180 1.44 1.12 19.19
N ALA A 181 2.70 1.45 18.97
CA ALA A 181 3.64 0.59 18.25
C ALA A 181 3.89 -0.74 18.98
N ALA A 182 4.06 -0.70 20.30
CA ALA A 182 4.23 -1.90 21.12
C ALA A 182 2.98 -2.82 21.06
N MET A 183 1.79 -2.21 21.13
CA MET A 183 0.52 -2.95 21.01
C MET A 183 0.37 -3.56 19.63
N VAL A 184 0.61 -2.80 18.54
CA VAL A 184 0.56 -3.29 17.15
C VAL A 184 1.49 -4.49 16.99
N ASN A 185 2.74 -4.39 17.45
CA ASN A 185 3.70 -5.48 17.38
C ASN A 185 3.22 -6.73 18.13
N LYS A 186 2.65 -6.57 19.33
CA LYS A 186 2.11 -7.67 20.14
C LYS A 186 0.95 -8.37 19.42
N ILE A 187 -0.01 -7.61 18.90
CA ILE A 187 -1.17 -8.15 18.19
C ILE A 187 -0.71 -8.85 16.91
N TYR A 188 0.13 -8.19 16.12
CA TYR A 188 0.64 -8.76 14.88
C TYR A 188 1.42 -10.06 15.09
N ALA A 189 2.25 -10.13 16.12
CA ALA A 189 2.97 -11.36 16.48
C ALA A 189 2.02 -12.50 16.92
N GLY A 190 0.91 -12.17 17.60
CA GLY A 190 -0.11 -13.12 18.02
C GLY A 190 -1.00 -13.65 16.90
N CYS A 191 -1.06 -12.96 15.76
CA CYS A 191 -1.84 -13.39 14.60
C CYS A 191 -1.09 -14.46 13.80
N SER A 192 -0.97 -15.70 14.32
CA SER A 192 -0.45 -16.83 13.55
C SER A 192 -1.42 -17.16 12.40
N VAL A 193 -0.87 -17.44 11.20
CA VAL A 193 -1.64 -18.09 10.14
C VAL A 193 -1.89 -19.52 10.64
N ALA A 194 -3.13 -19.88 10.92
CA ALA A 194 -3.48 -21.27 11.16
C ALA A 194 -3.03 -22.07 9.93
N SER A 195 -2.04 -22.92 10.10
CA SER A 195 -1.61 -23.86 9.07
C SER A 195 -2.82 -24.74 8.76
N GLY A 196 -3.44 -24.53 7.61
CA GLY A 196 -4.54 -25.33 7.11
C GLY A 196 -4.08 -26.76 6.89
N SER A 197 -4.22 -27.58 7.90
CA SER A 197 -4.19 -29.04 7.83
C SER A 197 -5.52 -29.60 8.34
N GLU A 198 -6.62 -29.19 7.72
CA GLU A 198 -7.79 -30.04 7.67
C GLU A 198 -7.57 -31.02 6.50
N LYS A 199 -6.95 -32.15 6.82
CA LYS A 199 -7.09 -33.34 5.99
C LYS A 199 -8.57 -33.71 6.06
N GLU A 200 -9.29 -33.51 4.96
CA GLU A 200 -10.56 -34.19 4.73
C GLU A 200 -10.31 -35.70 4.91
N GLN A 201 -10.76 -36.22 6.04
CA GLN A 201 -11.06 -37.65 6.17
C GLN A 201 -12.42 -37.85 5.50
N CYS A 202 -12.38 -38.29 4.25
CA CYS A 202 -13.55 -38.86 3.60
C CYS A 202 -13.79 -40.27 4.12
N PRO A 203 -15.04 -40.63 4.45
CA PRO A 203 -15.44 -41.96 4.97
C PRO A 203 -15.33 -43.06 3.93
#